data_29bb195c659a251c12c07ef987d679e2
#
_entry.id   29bb195c659a251c12c07ef987d679e2
#
_cell.length_a   1.000
_cell.length_b   1.000
_cell.length_c   1.000
_cell.angle_alpha   90.00
_cell.angle_beta   90.00
_cell.angle_gamma   90.00
#
_symmetry.space_group_name_H-M   'P 1'
#
loop_
_entity.id
_entity.type
_entity.pdbx_description
1 polymer ?
#
loop_
_entity_poly.entity_id
_entity_poly.type
_entity_poly.pdbx_seq_one_letter_code
_entity_poly.pdbx_strand_id
1 'polypeptide(L)'
;MQISTGGFILEDTAQYNVFYNLSKQVIEDENTPMRRFLPLVYEIDEVKDIDEEKNWIKANPSLYVVKKIEDMRENVEKMKMAPALKQTVLTKDFNLLCNSATSFFDFEDVQVDPNEILAGVLEGKIYNTYGVCSFDLSNGGSDMSSASILVKKEGKMYCLNKCWIPASKYQMYKDWNLPIDIWIENGFMALSGTTAVEYQDIEQWIYDTCDKYSITCTLCGYDRYCSTYLVKNLEDRGIICDAAPYTTPGMSPLLYELRALLQDHRFIYNSPILKWCLLNCEVLTDTKLQVYPKKNVLKKKIDAMMATLYGFYAFRNHPEYENYLNN
;
A
#
# COMPACT_ATOMS: atom_id res chain seq x y z
N MET A 1 10.05 13.92 -28.30
CA MET A 1 8.72 14.21 -27.72
C MET A 1 8.12 12.89 -27.32
N GLN A 2 7.68 12.79 -26.08
CA GLN A 2 7.00 11.60 -25.53
C GLN A 2 5.58 12.02 -25.14
N ILE A 3 4.57 11.27 -25.55
CA ILE A 3 3.16 11.54 -25.28
C ILE A 3 2.58 10.30 -24.61
N SER A 4 1.83 10.50 -23.52
CA SER A 4 1.11 9.43 -22.84
C SER A 4 -0.22 9.96 -22.30
N THR A 5 -1.15 9.05 -21.97
CA THR A 5 -2.37 9.33 -21.21
C THR A 5 -2.25 8.76 -19.82
N GLY A 6 -3.10 9.16 -18.90
CA GLY A 6 -3.24 8.53 -17.59
C GLY A 6 -3.38 7.00 -17.76
N GLY A 7 -2.79 6.23 -16.87
CA GLY A 7 -2.76 4.78 -16.92
C GLY A 7 -3.15 4.14 -15.59
N PHE A 8 -3.24 2.82 -15.58
CA PHE A 8 -3.37 2.08 -14.34
C PHE A 8 -2.00 1.95 -13.69
N ILE A 9 -1.90 2.25 -12.40
CA ILE A 9 -0.63 2.29 -11.64
C ILE A 9 0.10 0.95 -11.66
N LEU A 10 -0.62 -0.14 -11.90
CA LEU A 10 -0.13 -1.51 -11.83
C LEU A 10 0.09 -2.19 -13.19
N GLU A 11 -0.17 -1.53 -14.29
CA GLU A 11 0.24 -2.00 -15.61
C GLU A 11 1.72 -1.67 -15.84
N ASP A 12 2.38 -2.31 -16.80
CA ASP A 12 3.81 -2.20 -17.15
C ASP A 12 4.33 -0.75 -17.46
N THR A 13 3.79 0.22 -16.76
CA THR A 13 3.95 1.67 -16.94
C THR A 13 4.92 2.29 -15.93
N ALA A 14 5.86 1.51 -15.37
CA ALA A 14 6.88 2.08 -14.49
C ALA A 14 7.57 3.28 -15.13
N GLN A 15 7.77 3.24 -16.45
CA GLN A 15 8.32 4.36 -17.22
C GLN A 15 7.37 5.58 -17.18
N TYR A 16 6.06 5.38 -17.33
CA TYR A 16 5.07 6.46 -17.23
C TYR A 16 5.10 7.10 -15.85
N ASN A 17 5.06 6.31 -14.78
CA ASN A 17 5.08 6.81 -13.40
C ASN A 17 6.35 7.60 -13.10
N VAL A 18 7.51 7.13 -13.57
CA VAL A 18 8.78 7.85 -13.43
C VAL A 18 8.72 9.22 -14.13
N PHE A 19 8.27 9.26 -15.39
CA PHE A 19 8.16 10.51 -16.13
C PHE A 19 7.06 11.42 -15.59
N TYR A 20 5.96 10.87 -15.11
CA TYR A 20 4.89 11.64 -14.48
C TYR A 20 5.39 12.33 -13.20
N ASN A 21 6.01 11.57 -12.29
CA ASN A 21 6.55 12.13 -11.05
C ASN A 21 7.66 13.16 -11.32
N LEU A 22 8.54 12.87 -12.28
CA LEU A 22 9.57 13.82 -12.72
C LEU A 22 8.94 15.10 -13.29
N SER A 23 7.87 14.95 -14.07
CA SER A 23 7.13 16.10 -14.64
C SER A 23 6.52 16.97 -13.55
N LYS A 24 5.92 16.36 -12.53
CA LYS A 24 5.37 17.08 -11.37
C LYS A 24 6.47 17.83 -10.62
N GLN A 25 7.57 17.15 -10.30
CA GLN A 25 8.72 17.79 -9.63
C GLN A 25 9.26 18.98 -10.40
N VAL A 26 9.39 18.86 -11.74
CA VAL A 26 9.88 19.96 -12.59
C VAL A 26 8.91 21.13 -12.67
N ILE A 27 7.58 20.86 -12.62
CA ILE A 27 6.55 21.90 -12.62
C ILE A 27 6.55 22.64 -11.27
N GLU A 28 6.78 21.95 -10.17
CA GLU A 28 6.72 22.48 -8.81
C GLU A 28 8.03 23.17 -8.37
N ASP A 29 9.18 22.83 -8.99
CA ASP A 29 10.48 23.38 -8.65
C ASP A 29 10.96 24.40 -9.71
N GLU A 30 10.81 25.70 -9.41
CA GLU A 30 11.28 26.80 -10.27
C GLU A 30 12.81 26.79 -10.48
N ASN A 31 13.58 26.14 -9.61
CA ASN A 31 15.03 26.05 -9.66
C ASN A 31 15.56 24.74 -10.24
N THR A 32 14.70 23.95 -10.86
CA THR A 32 15.08 22.64 -11.42
C THR A 32 16.31 22.75 -12.33
N PRO A 33 17.29 21.84 -12.21
CA PRO A 33 18.42 21.78 -13.14
C PRO A 33 18.02 21.31 -14.54
N MET A 34 16.80 20.77 -14.72
CA MET A 34 16.31 20.15 -15.95
C MET A 34 15.74 21.16 -16.96
N ARG A 35 16.48 22.21 -17.27
CA ARG A 35 16.05 23.34 -18.15
C ARG A 35 15.66 22.95 -19.58
N ARG A 36 16.00 21.73 -20.05
CA ARG A 36 15.65 21.22 -21.39
C ARG A 36 14.45 20.26 -21.38
N PHE A 37 13.90 19.95 -20.21
CA PHE A 37 12.72 19.13 -20.06
C PHE A 37 11.51 20.03 -19.89
N LEU A 38 10.57 19.96 -20.84
CA LEU A 38 9.32 20.72 -20.80
C LEU A 38 8.17 19.75 -20.54
N PRO A 39 7.75 19.58 -19.30
CA PRO A 39 6.60 18.77 -18.97
C PRO A 39 5.29 19.53 -19.26
N LEU A 40 4.34 18.83 -19.86
CA LEU A 40 2.97 19.29 -20.03
C LEU A 40 2.07 18.21 -19.46
N VAL A 41 1.47 18.46 -18.30
CA VAL A 41 0.57 17.55 -17.61
C VAL A 41 -0.84 18.14 -17.66
N TYR A 42 -1.75 17.42 -18.29
CA TYR A 42 -3.15 17.76 -18.38
C TYR A 42 -3.96 16.71 -17.65
N GLU A 43 -4.42 17.04 -16.47
CA GLU A 43 -5.24 16.16 -15.62
C GLU A 43 -6.25 17.01 -14.84
N ILE A 44 -7.28 16.36 -14.31
CA ILE A 44 -8.17 17.02 -13.34
C ILE A 44 -7.48 17.00 -11.97
N ASP A 45 -7.68 18.02 -11.15
CA ASP A 45 -6.97 18.15 -9.88
C ASP A 45 -7.46 17.12 -8.86
N GLU A 46 -8.77 16.97 -8.72
CA GLU A 46 -9.38 16.02 -7.79
C GLU A 46 -10.61 15.36 -8.44
N VAL A 47 -10.96 14.15 -7.98
CA VAL A 47 -12.12 13.41 -8.51
C VAL A 47 -13.44 14.17 -8.31
N LYS A 48 -13.58 14.89 -7.19
CA LYS A 48 -14.77 15.73 -6.95
C LYS A 48 -14.95 16.86 -7.98
N ASP A 49 -13.87 17.32 -8.61
CA ASP A 49 -13.92 18.38 -9.63
C ASP A 49 -14.59 17.92 -10.92
N ILE A 50 -14.81 16.62 -11.09
CA ILE A 50 -15.54 16.05 -12.24
C ILE A 50 -17.01 16.47 -12.23
N ASP A 51 -17.58 16.78 -11.10
CA ASP A 51 -18.97 17.22 -11.01
C ASP A 51 -19.19 18.62 -11.60
N GLU A 52 -18.11 19.39 -11.84
CA GLU A 52 -18.17 20.70 -12.47
C GLU A 52 -17.54 20.68 -13.87
N GLU A 53 -18.36 20.75 -14.91
CA GLU A 53 -17.93 20.70 -16.34
C GLU A 53 -16.81 21.70 -16.69
N LYS A 54 -16.79 22.89 -16.02
CA LYS A 54 -15.75 23.89 -16.24
C LYS A 54 -14.33 23.40 -15.95
N ASN A 55 -14.20 22.39 -15.08
CA ASN A 55 -12.89 21.81 -14.70
C ASN A 55 -12.38 20.80 -15.74
N TRP A 56 -13.25 20.27 -16.60
CA TRP A 56 -12.89 19.21 -17.57
C TRP A 56 -11.84 19.64 -18.59
N ILE A 57 -11.76 20.93 -18.86
CA ILE A 57 -10.76 21.50 -19.78
C ILE A 57 -9.33 21.33 -19.25
N LYS A 58 -9.14 21.19 -17.93
CA LYS A 58 -7.81 20.95 -17.33
C LYS A 58 -7.20 19.63 -17.82
N ALA A 59 -8.02 18.58 -17.89
CA ALA A 59 -7.61 17.28 -18.43
C ALA A 59 -7.69 17.18 -19.95
N ASN A 60 -8.48 18.05 -20.59
CA ASN A 60 -8.77 18.01 -22.03
C ASN A 60 -8.64 19.39 -22.66
N PRO A 61 -7.41 19.85 -22.94
CA PRO A 61 -7.20 21.19 -23.53
C PRO A 61 -7.82 21.36 -24.92
N SER A 62 -8.16 20.26 -25.59
CA SER A 62 -8.85 20.25 -26.88
C SER A 62 -10.39 20.17 -26.77
N LEU A 63 -10.93 20.25 -25.56
CA LEU A 63 -12.37 20.25 -25.32
C LEU A 63 -13.02 21.43 -26.03
N TYR A 64 -14.17 21.22 -26.61
CA TYR A 64 -14.93 22.12 -27.48
C TYR A 64 -14.32 22.35 -28.87
N VAL A 65 -13.09 21.93 -29.16
CA VAL A 65 -12.44 22.08 -30.47
C VAL A 65 -12.38 20.74 -31.21
N VAL A 66 -11.78 19.74 -30.58
CA VAL A 66 -11.63 18.37 -31.14
C VAL A 66 -12.50 17.40 -30.39
N LYS A 67 -12.45 17.44 -29.06
CA LYS A 67 -13.26 16.57 -28.19
C LYS A 67 -14.59 17.25 -27.89
N LYS A 68 -15.68 16.55 -28.14
CA LYS A 68 -17.03 17.07 -27.90
C LYS A 68 -17.39 16.97 -26.42
N ILE A 69 -18.06 18.00 -25.93
CA ILE A 69 -18.51 18.03 -24.52
C ILE A 69 -19.60 16.98 -24.27
N GLU A 70 -20.42 16.69 -25.26
CA GLU A 70 -21.50 15.71 -25.20
C GLU A 70 -20.95 14.31 -24.94
N ASP A 71 -19.84 13.93 -25.58
CA ASP A 71 -19.20 12.64 -25.40
C ASP A 71 -18.67 12.49 -23.95
N MET A 72 -18.12 13.58 -23.40
CA MET A 72 -17.67 13.58 -22.01
C MET A 72 -18.82 13.48 -21.01
N ARG A 73 -19.93 14.22 -21.26
CA ARG A 73 -21.14 14.12 -20.43
C ARG A 73 -21.66 12.69 -20.40
N GLU A 74 -21.76 12.05 -21.56
CA GLU A 74 -22.21 10.67 -21.67
C GLU A 74 -21.28 9.71 -20.90
N ASN A 75 -19.96 9.89 -20.96
CA ASN A 75 -19.01 9.06 -20.24
C ASN A 75 -19.10 9.26 -18.74
N VAL A 76 -19.27 10.50 -18.26
CA VAL A 76 -19.48 10.80 -16.83
C VAL A 76 -20.79 10.18 -16.32
N GLU A 77 -21.87 10.27 -17.08
CA GLU A 77 -23.15 9.63 -16.72
C GLU A 77 -23.01 8.09 -16.68
N LYS A 78 -22.36 7.49 -17.68
CA LYS A 78 -22.05 6.06 -17.68
C LYS A 78 -21.24 5.65 -16.45
N MET A 79 -20.26 6.45 -16.05
CA MET A 79 -19.46 6.22 -14.85
C MET A 79 -20.32 6.23 -13.58
N LYS A 80 -21.26 7.18 -13.47
CA LYS A 80 -22.18 7.28 -12.33
C LYS A 80 -23.16 6.10 -12.27
N MET A 81 -23.64 5.64 -13.42
CA MET A 81 -24.58 4.52 -13.52
C MET A 81 -23.92 3.14 -13.38
N ALA A 82 -22.67 3.01 -13.82
CA ALA A 82 -21.94 1.74 -13.83
C ALA A 82 -20.55 1.91 -13.19
N PRO A 83 -20.42 1.65 -11.88
CA PRO A 83 -19.14 1.82 -11.14
C PRO A 83 -17.94 1.11 -11.76
N ALA A 84 -18.17 0.00 -12.47
CA ALA A 84 -17.12 -0.71 -13.19
C ALA A 84 -16.45 0.12 -14.31
N LEU A 85 -17.10 1.14 -14.81
CA LEU A 85 -16.55 2.06 -15.82
C LEU A 85 -15.80 3.25 -15.23
N LYS A 86 -15.95 3.49 -13.91
CA LYS A 86 -15.38 4.66 -13.21
C LYS A 86 -13.90 4.82 -13.54
N GLN A 87 -13.11 3.79 -13.30
CA GLN A 87 -11.66 3.86 -13.48
C GLN A 87 -11.25 4.10 -14.95
N THR A 88 -11.98 3.53 -15.90
CA THR A 88 -11.72 3.74 -17.32
C THR A 88 -11.96 5.21 -17.71
N VAL A 89 -13.04 5.81 -17.22
CA VAL A 89 -13.35 7.22 -17.49
C VAL A 89 -12.35 8.14 -16.80
N LEU A 90 -12.03 7.90 -15.53
CA LEU A 90 -11.02 8.66 -14.78
C LEU A 90 -9.66 8.65 -15.49
N THR A 91 -9.24 7.49 -16.00
CA THR A 91 -7.95 7.33 -16.67
C THR A 91 -7.93 7.93 -18.06
N LYS A 92 -8.96 7.68 -18.88
CA LYS A 92 -8.95 8.05 -20.30
C LYS A 92 -9.48 9.45 -20.58
N ASP A 93 -10.46 9.91 -19.80
CA ASP A 93 -11.10 11.20 -20.01
C ASP A 93 -10.56 12.29 -19.07
N PHE A 94 -10.03 11.90 -17.90
CA PHE A 94 -9.54 12.86 -16.92
C PHE A 94 -8.04 12.72 -16.60
N ASN A 95 -7.36 11.77 -17.24
CA ASN A 95 -5.91 11.50 -17.13
C ASN A 95 -5.44 11.21 -15.70
N LEU A 96 -6.35 10.84 -14.80
CA LEU A 96 -5.99 10.44 -13.45
C LEU A 96 -5.35 9.06 -13.45
N LEU A 97 -4.34 8.90 -12.59
CA LEU A 97 -3.78 7.60 -12.28
C LEU A 97 -4.78 6.83 -11.41
N CYS A 98 -5.18 5.66 -11.87
CA CYS A 98 -6.12 4.81 -11.17
C CYS A 98 -5.52 3.43 -10.89
N ASN A 99 -6.11 2.71 -9.93
CA ASN A 99 -5.83 1.28 -9.74
C ASN A 99 -6.30 0.49 -10.96
N SER A 100 -5.89 -0.79 -11.02
CA SER A 100 -6.59 -1.73 -11.90
C SER A 100 -8.07 -1.82 -11.48
N ALA A 101 -8.97 -2.00 -12.45
CA ALA A 101 -10.42 -2.09 -12.22
C ALA A 101 -10.86 -3.18 -11.22
N THR A 102 -9.93 -4.01 -10.76
CA THR A 102 -10.15 -5.16 -9.88
C THR A 102 -9.55 -5.03 -8.48
N SER A 103 -8.86 -3.89 -8.17
CA SER A 103 -8.31 -3.68 -6.83
C SER A 103 -9.41 -3.54 -5.78
N PHE A 104 -9.22 -4.17 -4.62
CA PHE A 104 -10.15 -4.08 -3.49
C PHE A 104 -10.08 -2.74 -2.76
N PHE A 105 -8.89 -2.11 -2.74
CA PHE A 105 -8.67 -0.81 -2.13
C PHE A 105 -8.60 0.28 -3.21
N ASP A 106 -9.30 1.38 -3.00
CA ASP A 106 -9.29 2.50 -3.95
C ASP A 106 -8.00 3.32 -3.82
N PHE A 107 -7.52 3.85 -4.94
CA PHE A 107 -6.27 4.62 -4.99
C PHE A 107 -6.30 5.84 -4.06
N GLU A 108 -7.45 6.51 -3.98
CA GLU A 108 -7.64 7.69 -3.15
C GLU A 108 -7.56 7.35 -1.66
N ASP A 109 -8.15 6.22 -1.27
CA ASP A 109 -8.21 5.77 0.12
C ASP A 109 -6.80 5.40 0.67
N VAL A 110 -5.92 4.87 -0.20
CA VAL A 110 -4.57 4.46 0.22
C VAL A 110 -3.54 5.61 0.22
N GLN A 111 -3.96 6.85 -0.06
CA GLN A 111 -3.07 7.99 0.07
C GLN A 111 -2.91 8.35 1.55
N VAL A 112 -1.67 8.42 2.02
CA VAL A 112 -1.35 8.89 3.36
C VAL A 112 -0.57 10.19 3.21
N ASP A 113 -0.96 11.21 3.96
CA ASP A 113 -0.19 12.45 4.02
C ASP A 113 1.20 12.14 4.61
N PRO A 114 2.29 12.39 3.87
CA PRO A 114 3.64 12.21 4.40
C PRO A 114 3.89 12.96 5.70
N ASN A 115 3.23 14.11 5.89
CA ASN A 115 3.33 14.88 7.12
C ASN A 115 2.68 14.19 8.32
N GLU A 116 1.62 13.42 8.14
CA GLU A 116 1.00 12.65 9.24
C GLU A 116 1.91 11.51 9.72
N ILE A 117 2.61 10.83 8.81
CA ILE A 117 3.61 9.83 9.18
C ILE A 117 4.74 10.50 9.96
N LEU A 118 5.25 11.60 9.43
CA LEU A 118 6.34 12.36 10.06
C LEU A 118 5.90 12.94 11.40
N ALA A 119 4.68 13.48 11.50
CA ALA A 119 4.10 13.98 12.74
C ALA A 119 3.91 12.85 13.77
N GLY A 120 3.41 11.68 13.35
CA GLY A 120 3.29 10.50 14.22
C GLY A 120 4.63 10.08 14.81
N VAL A 121 5.70 10.16 14.02
CA VAL A 121 7.07 9.87 14.47
C VAL A 121 7.64 11.04 15.30
N LEU A 122 7.54 12.27 14.82
CA LEU A 122 8.15 13.46 15.47
C LEU A 122 7.40 13.91 16.72
N GLU A 123 6.07 13.79 16.73
CA GLU A 123 5.24 14.12 17.91
C GLU A 123 5.24 13.02 18.96
N GLY A 124 6.01 11.95 18.73
CA GLY A 124 6.14 10.84 19.69
C GLY A 124 4.89 10.00 19.87
N LYS A 125 3.92 10.06 18.95
CA LYS A 125 2.66 9.29 19.05
C LYS A 125 2.86 7.78 19.06
N ILE A 126 3.96 7.30 18.47
CA ILE A 126 4.32 5.88 18.46
C ILE A 126 5.40 5.51 19.49
N TYR A 127 5.85 6.46 20.31
CA TYR A 127 6.87 6.22 21.34
C TYR A 127 6.25 5.84 22.68
N ASN A 128 6.97 4.99 23.46
CA ASN A 128 6.60 4.57 24.80
C ASN A 128 5.16 4.04 24.84
N THR A 129 4.83 3.14 23.93
CA THR A 129 3.48 2.60 23.77
C THR A 129 3.50 1.09 23.58
N TYR A 130 2.33 0.50 23.60
CA TYR A 130 2.16 -0.92 23.28
C TYR A 130 1.87 -1.07 21.78
N GLY A 131 2.32 -2.18 21.21
CA GLY A 131 2.13 -2.51 19.81
C GLY A 131 1.92 -3.99 19.58
N VAL A 132 1.58 -4.31 18.33
CA VAL A 132 1.46 -5.67 17.84
C VAL A 132 2.43 -5.83 16.67
N CYS A 133 3.33 -6.81 16.74
CA CYS A 133 4.11 -7.19 15.58
C CYS A 133 3.38 -8.25 14.75
N SER A 134 3.75 -8.36 13.50
CA SER A 134 3.17 -9.36 12.61
C SER A 134 4.10 -9.62 11.43
N PHE A 135 3.97 -10.78 10.81
CA PHE A 135 4.80 -11.12 9.67
C PHE A 135 4.12 -12.11 8.72
N ASP A 136 4.51 -12.03 7.45
CA ASP A 136 4.20 -12.95 6.37
C ASP A 136 5.53 -13.44 5.76
N LEU A 137 5.81 -14.75 5.88
CA LEU A 137 7.10 -15.33 5.51
C LEU A 137 7.02 -16.06 4.17
N SER A 138 8.01 -15.86 3.34
CA SER A 138 8.19 -16.55 2.06
C SER A 138 9.33 -17.56 2.14
N ASN A 139 9.15 -18.74 1.57
CA ASN A 139 10.17 -19.79 1.50
C ASN A 139 10.81 -19.83 0.10
N GLY A 140 11.63 -18.81 -0.22
CA GLY A 140 12.49 -18.81 -1.40
C GLY A 140 11.80 -18.69 -2.77
N GLY A 141 10.48 -18.55 -2.84
CA GLY A 141 9.73 -18.32 -4.07
C GLY A 141 9.95 -16.92 -4.67
N SER A 142 8.99 -16.44 -5.43
CA SER A 142 8.99 -15.07 -5.96
C SER A 142 8.37 -14.06 -4.99
N ASP A 143 7.82 -14.50 -3.87
CA ASP A 143 7.17 -13.64 -2.88
C ASP A 143 8.19 -13.02 -1.94
N MET A 144 7.85 -11.88 -1.35
CA MET A 144 8.63 -11.21 -0.32
C MET A 144 8.30 -11.83 1.03
N SER A 145 9.25 -11.75 1.97
CA SER A 145 8.88 -11.79 3.39
C SER A 145 8.62 -10.38 3.86
N SER A 146 7.63 -10.19 4.72
CA SER A 146 7.26 -8.88 5.25
C SER A 146 6.97 -8.96 6.73
N ALA A 147 7.28 -7.87 7.46
CA ALA A 147 6.86 -7.69 8.83
C ALA A 147 6.27 -6.29 9.03
N SER A 148 5.34 -6.20 9.99
CA SER A 148 4.71 -4.95 10.39
C SER A 148 4.72 -4.81 11.91
N ILE A 149 4.79 -3.56 12.39
CA ILE A 149 4.51 -3.20 13.77
C ILE A 149 3.35 -2.22 13.74
N LEU A 150 2.28 -2.59 14.42
CA LEU A 150 1.04 -1.83 14.50
C LEU A 150 0.92 -1.18 15.88
N VAL A 151 0.59 0.11 15.89
CA VAL A 151 0.34 0.90 17.10
C VAL A 151 -1.00 1.61 16.95
N LYS A 152 -1.90 1.41 17.91
CA LYS A 152 -3.20 2.09 17.95
C LYS A 152 -3.10 3.28 18.91
N LYS A 153 -3.31 4.49 18.41
CA LYS A 153 -3.23 5.70 19.22
C LYS A 153 -4.23 6.74 18.74
N GLU A 154 -4.99 7.34 19.68
CA GLU A 154 -5.96 8.42 19.38
C GLU A 154 -6.95 8.08 18.26
N GLY A 155 -7.39 6.82 18.20
CA GLY A 155 -8.32 6.34 17.18
C GLY A 155 -7.71 6.12 15.79
N LYS A 156 -6.41 6.34 15.61
CA LYS A 156 -5.64 6.01 14.41
C LYS A 156 -4.85 4.71 14.61
N MET A 157 -4.57 4.02 13.51
CA MET A 157 -3.69 2.87 13.45
C MET A 157 -2.42 3.25 12.70
N TYR A 158 -1.28 3.22 13.37
CA TYR A 158 0.03 3.45 12.77
C TYR A 158 0.67 2.12 12.41
N CYS A 159 1.26 2.02 11.23
CA CYS A 159 1.91 0.82 10.73
C CYS A 159 3.32 1.13 10.24
N LEU A 160 4.31 0.55 10.91
CA LEU A 160 5.68 0.47 10.42
C LEU A 160 5.83 -0.85 9.69
N ASN A 161 6.27 -0.83 8.44
CA ASN A 161 6.37 -2.03 7.60
C ASN A 161 7.72 -2.07 6.90
N LYS A 162 8.28 -3.27 6.79
CA LYS A 162 9.49 -3.57 6.02
C LYS A 162 9.36 -4.92 5.31
N CYS A 163 10.02 -5.02 4.15
CA CYS A 163 10.04 -6.23 3.33
C CYS A 163 11.47 -6.74 3.12
N TRP A 164 11.60 -8.02 2.87
CA TRP A 164 12.87 -8.69 2.55
C TRP A 164 12.71 -9.59 1.34
N ILE A 165 13.75 -9.65 0.52
CA ILE A 165 13.88 -10.60 -0.58
C ILE A 165 15.27 -11.22 -0.56
N PRO A 166 15.44 -12.48 -1.02
CA PRO A 166 16.78 -13.06 -1.19
C PRO A 166 17.55 -12.30 -2.29
N ALA A 167 18.85 -12.19 -2.14
CA ALA A 167 19.72 -11.50 -3.10
C ALA A 167 19.58 -12.04 -4.53
N SER A 168 19.33 -13.34 -4.69
CA SER A 168 19.09 -13.96 -6.00
C SER A 168 17.85 -13.44 -6.73
N LYS A 169 16.92 -12.78 -6.03
CA LYS A 169 15.68 -12.25 -6.61
C LYS A 169 15.77 -10.77 -6.99
N TYR A 170 16.80 -10.07 -6.57
CA TYR A 170 16.98 -8.65 -6.84
C TYR A 170 16.79 -8.30 -8.33
N GLN A 171 17.50 -9.02 -9.24
CA GLN A 171 17.39 -8.74 -10.67
C GLN A 171 15.99 -9.00 -11.21
N MET A 172 15.32 -10.05 -10.76
CA MET A 172 13.93 -10.35 -11.15
C MET A 172 12.98 -9.20 -10.82
N TYR A 173 13.12 -8.60 -9.64
CA TYR A 173 12.28 -7.46 -9.23
C TYR A 173 12.62 -6.19 -10.05
N LYS A 174 13.89 -5.98 -10.41
CA LYS A 174 14.29 -4.91 -11.34
C LYS A 174 13.68 -5.10 -12.73
N ASP A 175 13.69 -6.34 -13.24
CA ASP A 175 13.10 -6.67 -14.54
C ASP A 175 11.57 -6.47 -14.56
N TRP A 176 10.93 -6.44 -13.38
CA TRP A 176 9.53 -6.05 -13.23
C TRP A 176 9.32 -4.54 -13.18
N ASN A 177 10.37 -3.75 -13.40
CA ASN A 177 10.40 -2.29 -13.34
C ASN A 177 9.93 -1.71 -11.98
N LEU A 178 10.17 -2.43 -10.89
CA LEU A 178 9.90 -1.93 -9.55
C LEU A 178 11.06 -1.04 -9.06
N PRO A 179 10.79 0.01 -8.30
CA PRO A 179 11.82 0.94 -7.79
C PRO A 179 12.57 0.35 -6.59
N ILE A 180 13.10 -0.88 -6.77
CA ILE A 180 13.69 -1.68 -5.70
C ILE A 180 14.90 -0.99 -5.07
N ASP A 181 15.72 -0.30 -5.88
CA ASP A 181 16.89 0.42 -5.39
C ASP A 181 16.47 1.53 -4.41
N ILE A 182 15.41 2.27 -4.76
CA ILE A 182 14.84 3.33 -3.93
C ILE A 182 14.26 2.73 -2.64
N TRP A 183 13.59 1.58 -2.71
CA TRP A 183 13.06 0.91 -1.54
C TRP A 183 14.14 0.41 -0.58
N ILE A 184 15.27 -0.08 -1.13
CA ILE A 184 16.43 -0.52 -0.35
C ILE A 184 17.13 0.70 0.27
N GLU A 185 17.40 1.73 -0.51
CA GLU A 185 18.09 2.95 -0.06
C GLU A 185 17.33 3.64 1.09
N ASN A 186 16.00 3.68 1.00
CA ASN A 186 15.14 4.27 2.04
C ASN A 186 14.79 3.30 3.19
N GLY A 187 15.33 2.07 3.18
CA GLY A 187 15.18 1.11 4.27
C GLY A 187 13.84 0.37 4.33
N PHE A 188 12.95 0.53 3.33
CA PHE A 188 11.67 -0.19 3.26
C PHE A 188 11.82 -1.63 2.77
N MET A 189 12.94 -1.94 2.10
CA MET A 189 13.30 -3.28 1.67
C MET A 189 14.74 -3.60 2.07
N ALA A 190 15.04 -4.87 2.29
CA ALA A 190 16.40 -5.34 2.45
C ALA A 190 16.63 -6.63 1.65
N LEU A 191 17.87 -6.82 1.18
CA LEU A 191 18.34 -8.11 0.71
C LEU A 191 18.75 -8.93 1.92
N SER A 192 18.27 -10.17 2.00
CA SER A 192 18.55 -11.07 3.13
C SER A 192 18.81 -12.49 2.60
N GLY A 193 19.93 -13.07 2.98
CA GLY A 193 20.35 -14.35 2.46
C GLY A 193 20.60 -14.36 0.95
N THR A 194 20.93 -15.51 0.41
CA THR A 194 21.22 -15.67 -1.03
C THR A 194 20.00 -16.19 -1.80
N THR A 195 19.45 -17.33 -1.41
CA THR A 195 18.34 -18.02 -2.09
C THR A 195 17.02 -17.98 -1.31
N ALA A 196 17.10 -17.78 -0.02
CA ALA A 196 15.96 -17.61 0.90
C ALA A 196 16.28 -16.48 1.88
N VAL A 197 15.23 -15.86 2.40
CA VAL A 197 15.33 -14.83 3.45
C VAL A 197 15.77 -15.48 4.76
N GLU A 198 16.74 -14.88 5.44
CA GLU A 198 17.15 -15.28 6.77
C GLU A 198 16.20 -14.65 7.80
N TYR A 199 15.42 -15.49 8.48
CA TYR A 199 14.37 -15.00 9.40
C TYR A 199 14.92 -14.27 10.63
N GLN A 200 16.20 -14.44 10.93
CA GLN A 200 16.92 -13.66 11.94
C GLN A 200 16.93 -12.15 11.61
N ASP A 201 17.00 -11.79 10.30
CA ASP A 201 16.98 -10.39 9.88
C ASP A 201 15.61 -9.74 10.15
N ILE A 202 14.54 -10.52 10.00
CA ILE A 202 13.18 -10.08 10.33
C ILE A 202 13.00 -9.91 11.83
N GLU A 203 13.45 -10.90 12.59
CA GLU A 203 13.44 -10.89 14.06
C GLU A 203 14.22 -9.68 14.59
N GLN A 204 15.42 -9.45 14.10
CA GLN A 204 16.25 -8.33 14.51
C GLN A 204 15.58 -6.99 14.19
N TRP A 205 14.96 -6.85 13.01
CA TRP A 205 14.25 -5.62 12.66
C TRP A 205 13.06 -5.35 13.62
N ILE A 206 12.32 -6.39 14.01
CA ILE A 206 11.23 -6.23 14.97
C ILE A 206 11.78 -5.66 16.29
N TYR A 207 12.87 -6.24 16.81
CA TYR A 207 13.48 -5.78 18.06
C TYR A 207 14.07 -4.38 17.92
N ASP A 208 14.87 -4.13 16.90
CA ASP A 208 15.49 -2.81 16.66
C ASP A 208 14.44 -1.71 16.54
N THR A 209 13.32 -2.02 15.88
CA THR A 209 12.22 -1.05 15.71
C THR A 209 11.49 -0.82 17.02
N CYS A 210 11.21 -1.88 17.77
CA CYS A 210 10.63 -1.77 19.10
C CYS A 210 11.52 -0.96 20.05
N ASP A 211 12.82 -1.23 20.06
CA ASP A 211 13.79 -0.50 20.89
C ASP A 211 13.90 0.97 20.47
N LYS A 212 14.01 1.22 19.18
CA LYS A 212 14.12 2.58 18.60
C LYS A 212 12.97 3.48 19.03
N TYR A 213 11.75 2.96 19.04
CA TYR A 213 10.55 3.72 19.37
C TYR A 213 10.01 3.43 20.77
N SER A 214 10.70 2.61 21.55
CA SER A 214 10.25 2.13 22.87
C SER A 214 8.83 1.53 22.82
N ILE A 215 8.56 0.74 21.78
CA ILE A 215 7.29 0.04 21.60
C ILE A 215 7.39 -1.31 22.32
N THR A 216 6.46 -1.59 23.20
CA THR A 216 6.33 -2.90 23.84
C THR A 216 5.37 -3.75 23.03
N CYS A 217 5.89 -4.67 22.20
CA CYS A 217 5.06 -5.63 21.49
C CYS A 217 4.67 -6.78 22.43
N THR A 218 3.36 -6.95 22.64
CA THR A 218 2.80 -8.00 23.49
C THR A 218 2.15 -9.12 22.71
N LEU A 219 1.77 -8.83 21.47
CA LEU A 219 1.06 -9.73 20.56
C LEU A 219 1.80 -9.84 19.25
N CYS A 220 1.66 -10.98 18.58
CA CYS A 220 2.15 -11.22 17.23
C CYS A 220 1.11 -11.96 16.40
N GLY A 221 0.80 -11.43 15.22
CA GLY A 221 -0.03 -12.12 14.23
C GLY A 221 0.82 -12.71 13.10
N TYR A 222 0.52 -13.94 12.66
CA TYR A 222 1.35 -14.59 11.65
C TYR A 222 0.59 -15.66 10.83
N ASP A 223 1.14 -16.03 9.65
CA ASP A 223 0.77 -17.24 8.94
C ASP A 223 1.59 -18.44 9.46
N ARG A 224 0.97 -19.59 9.60
CA ARG A 224 1.62 -20.83 10.07
C ARG A 224 2.74 -21.31 9.16
N TYR A 225 2.72 -20.91 7.89
CA TYR A 225 3.72 -21.39 6.93
C TYR A 225 5.11 -20.83 7.27
N CYS A 226 6.10 -21.70 7.37
CA CYS A 226 7.51 -21.38 7.64
C CYS A 226 7.81 -20.58 8.94
N SER A 227 6.84 -20.46 9.85
CA SER A 227 6.90 -19.52 11.00
C SER A 227 7.50 -20.08 12.27
N THR A 228 7.71 -21.40 12.38
CA THR A 228 8.06 -22.09 13.65
C THR A 228 9.26 -21.49 14.36
N TYR A 229 10.33 -21.15 13.64
CA TYR A 229 11.54 -20.56 14.23
C TYR A 229 11.24 -19.19 14.86
N LEU A 230 10.66 -18.29 14.09
CA LEU A 230 10.43 -16.90 14.53
C LEU A 230 9.37 -16.84 15.64
N VAL A 231 8.31 -17.62 15.53
CA VAL A 231 7.29 -17.74 16.57
C VAL A 231 7.88 -18.17 17.90
N LYS A 232 8.70 -19.25 17.90
CA LYS A 232 9.33 -19.73 19.12
C LYS A 232 10.18 -18.65 19.79
N ASN A 233 10.99 -17.93 19.03
CA ASN A 233 11.85 -16.88 19.58
C ASN A 233 11.04 -15.71 20.17
N LEU A 234 9.92 -15.35 19.55
CA LEU A 234 9.01 -14.32 20.06
C LEU A 234 8.28 -14.79 21.33
N GLU A 235 7.81 -16.04 21.36
CA GLU A 235 7.18 -16.64 22.56
C GLU A 235 8.17 -16.77 23.73
N ASP A 236 9.42 -17.13 23.47
CA ASP A 236 10.49 -17.19 24.47
C ASP A 236 10.76 -15.81 25.12
N ARG A 237 10.36 -14.71 24.45
CA ARG A 237 10.39 -13.33 24.97
C ARG A 237 9.07 -12.87 25.58
N GLY A 238 8.08 -13.75 25.68
CA GLY A 238 6.80 -13.46 26.30
C GLY A 238 5.77 -12.80 25.39
N ILE A 239 6.01 -12.78 24.08
CA ILE A 239 5.04 -12.28 23.09
C ILE A 239 4.03 -13.41 22.78
N ILE A 240 2.74 -13.10 22.88
CA ILE A 240 1.67 -14.04 22.53
C ILE A 240 1.54 -14.08 21.01
N CYS A 241 1.66 -15.27 20.42
CA CYS A 241 1.67 -15.45 18.97
C CYS A 241 0.40 -16.13 18.47
N ASP A 242 -0.36 -15.45 17.62
CA ASP A 242 -1.62 -15.91 17.03
C ASP A 242 -1.48 -16.26 15.55
N ALA A 243 -1.73 -17.52 15.24
CA ALA A 243 -1.79 -17.95 13.84
C ALA A 243 -3.11 -17.52 13.20
N ALA A 244 -3.05 -16.60 12.26
CA ALA A 244 -4.22 -16.13 11.54
C ALA A 244 -4.78 -17.22 10.61
N PRO A 245 -6.11 -17.42 10.59
CA PRO A 245 -6.73 -18.39 9.71
C PRO A 245 -6.75 -17.87 8.27
N TYR A 246 -6.09 -18.57 7.36
CA TYR A 246 -6.10 -18.23 5.93
C TYR A 246 -7.38 -18.79 5.27
N THR A 247 -8.54 -18.28 5.69
CA THR A 247 -9.87 -18.67 5.24
C THR A 247 -10.73 -17.44 4.93
N THR A 248 -11.73 -17.57 4.07
CA THR A 248 -12.65 -16.46 3.73
C THR A 248 -13.31 -15.84 4.96
N PRO A 249 -13.88 -16.62 5.91
CA PRO A 249 -14.45 -16.03 7.14
C PRO A 249 -13.43 -15.35 8.04
N GLY A 250 -12.18 -15.82 8.03
CA GLY A 250 -11.11 -15.24 8.84
C GLY A 250 -10.58 -13.93 8.26
N MET A 251 -10.36 -13.88 6.95
CA MET A 251 -9.76 -12.73 6.27
C MET A 251 -10.76 -11.61 5.98
N SER A 252 -12.02 -11.93 5.68
CA SER A 252 -13.02 -10.95 5.27
C SER A 252 -13.20 -9.81 6.27
N PRO A 253 -13.38 -10.05 7.58
CA PRO A 253 -13.53 -8.96 8.54
C PRO A 253 -12.29 -8.04 8.62
N LEU A 254 -11.09 -8.61 8.47
CA LEU A 254 -9.83 -7.87 8.54
C LEU A 254 -9.67 -6.95 7.32
N LEU A 255 -10.02 -7.44 6.14
CA LEU A 255 -9.99 -6.66 4.91
C LEU A 255 -10.96 -5.47 4.97
N TYR A 256 -12.18 -5.69 5.45
CA TYR A 256 -13.16 -4.60 5.60
C TYR A 256 -12.76 -3.60 6.68
N GLU A 257 -12.16 -4.06 7.79
CA GLU A 257 -11.64 -3.18 8.84
C GLU A 257 -10.52 -2.27 8.31
N LEU A 258 -9.53 -2.87 7.62
CA LEU A 258 -8.46 -2.12 6.99
C LEU A 258 -8.99 -1.13 5.95
N ARG A 259 -9.97 -1.54 5.13
CA ARG A 259 -10.61 -0.67 4.15
C ARG A 259 -11.31 0.52 4.82
N ALA A 260 -12.07 0.29 5.88
CA ALA A 260 -12.75 1.35 6.62
C ALA A 260 -11.75 2.35 7.22
N LEU A 261 -10.65 1.86 7.82
CA LEU A 261 -9.61 2.73 8.36
C LEU A 261 -8.91 3.56 7.27
N LEU A 262 -8.73 3.01 6.08
CA LEU A 262 -8.17 3.73 4.93
C LEU A 262 -9.14 4.81 4.44
N GLN A 263 -10.42 4.48 4.28
CA GLN A 263 -11.48 5.41 3.86
C GLN A 263 -11.67 6.57 4.85
N ASP A 264 -11.51 6.30 6.13
CA ASP A 264 -11.58 7.31 7.19
C ASP A 264 -10.25 8.08 7.38
N HIS A 265 -9.20 7.80 6.57
CA HIS A 265 -7.85 8.34 6.74
C HIS A 265 -7.27 8.12 8.15
N ARG A 266 -7.58 6.98 8.74
CA ARG A 266 -7.17 6.58 10.10
C ARG A 266 -6.12 5.47 10.11
N PHE A 267 -5.71 4.96 8.94
CA PHE A 267 -4.60 4.03 8.80
C PHE A 267 -3.39 4.75 8.23
N ILE A 268 -2.40 5.00 9.09
CA ILE A 268 -1.18 5.76 8.78
C ILE A 268 -0.01 4.79 8.65
N TYR A 269 0.67 4.81 7.52
CA TYR A 269 1.79 3.89 7.26
C TYR A 269 2.94 4.58 6.53
N ASN A 270 4.17 4.05 6.68
CA ASN A 270 5.38 4.64 6.14
C ASN A 270 5.88 3.99 4.84
N SER A 271 5.39 2.79 4.51
CA SER A 271 5.99 1.95 3.46
C SER A 271 5.33 2.15 2.10
N PRO A 272 6.07 2.59 1.07
CA PRO A 272 5.58 2.61 -0.31
C PRO A 272 5.30 1.19 -0.85
N ILE A 273 5.96 0.16 -0.27
CA ILE A 273 5.72 -1.24 -0.63
C ILE A 273 4.36 -1.69 -0.09
N LEU A 274 4.00 -1.29 1.13
CA LEU A 274 2.67 -1.57 1.67
C LEU A 274 1.59 -0.92 0.81
N LYS A 275 1.77 0.36 0.41
CA LYS A 275 0.88 1.04 -0.53
C LYS A 275 0.72 0.26 -1.83
N TRP A 276 1.83 -0.17 -2.42
CA TRP A 276 1.82 -0.96 -3.64
C TRP A 276 1.11 -2.32 -3.44
N CYS A 277 1.31 -2.99 -2.32
CA CYS A 277 0.63 -4.24 -1.98
C CYS A 277 -0.88 -4.05 -1.80
N LEU A 278 -1.33 -2.97 -1.15
CA LEU A 278 -2.75 -2.61 -1.03
C LEU A 278 -3.39 -2.45 -2.41
N LEU A 279 -2.75 -1.71 -3.30
CA LEU A 279 -3.23 -1.48 -4.66
C LEU A 279 -3.25 -2.75 -5.53
N ASN A 280 -2.41 -3.73 -5.21
CA ASN A 280 -2.36 -5.03 -5.87
C ASN A 280 -3.43 -6.02 -5.40
N CYS A 281 -4.06 -5.73 -4.25
CA CYS A 281 -5.00 -6.66 -3.65
C CYS A 281 -6.29 -6.72 -4.46
N GLU A 282 -6.56 -7.88 -5.01
CA GLU A 282 -7.87 -8.27 -5.53
C GLU A 282 -8.55 -9.21 -4.53
N VAL A 283 -9.84 -9.41 -4.66
CA VAL A 283 -10.57 -10.32 -3.77
C VAL A 283 -11.39 -11.34 -4.56
N LEU A 284 -11.50 -12.52 -3.98
CA LEU A 284 -12.53 -13.48 -4.34
C LEU A 284 -13.69 -13.28 -3.38
N THR A 285 -14.90 -13.19 -3.91
CA THR A 285 -16.12 -13.08 -3.11
C THR A 285 -16.85 -14.41 -3.12
N ASP A 286 -17.19 -14.91 -1.93
CA ASP A 286 -17.99 -16.13 -1.81
C ASP A 286 -19.50 -15.86 -1.93
N THR A 287 -20.32 -16.93 -1.85
CA THR A 287 -21.78 -16.82 -1.94
C THR A 287 -22.43 -16.08 -0.76
N LYS A 288 -21.68 -15.84 0.33
CA LYS A 288 -22.11 -15.08 1.51
C LYS A 288 -21.59 -13.65 1.49
N LEU A 289 -21.06 -13.19 0.36
CA LEU A 289 -20.43 -11.86 0.19
C LEU A 289 -19.19 -11.65 1.07
N GLN A 290 -18.59 -12.72 1.58
CA GLN A 290 -17.32 -12.64 2.28
C GLN A 290 -16.19 -12.60 1.26
N VAL A 291 -15.16 -11.83 1.56
CA VAL A 291 -14.03 -11.58 0.66
C VAL A 291 -12.75 -12.26 1.15
N TYR A 292 -11.93 -12.65 0.19
CA TYR A 292 -10.66 -13.32 0.43
C TYR A 292 -9.58 -12.69 -0.45
N PRO A 293 -8.41 -12.30 0.10
CA PRO A 293 -7.39 -11.62 -0.68
C PRO A 293 -6.78 -12.57 -1.72
N LYS A 294 -6.58 -12.04 -2.92
CA LYS A 294 -6.00 -12.76 -4.05
C LYS A 294 -5.01 -11.88 -4.79
N LYS A 295 -3.91 -12.46 -5.25
CA LYS A 295 -3.03 -11.89 -6.26
C LYS A 295 -3.32 -12.56 -7.61
N ASN A 296 -3.61 -11.77 -8.64
CA ASN A 296 -3.95 -12.32 -9.96
C ASN A 296 -2.72 -12.61 -10.82
N VAL A 297 -1.63 -11.91 -10.60
CA VAL A 297 -0.41 -11.97 -11.42
C VAL A 297 0.80 -12.17 -10.53
N LEU A 298 1.77 -12.96 -10.99
CA LEU A 298 3.01 -13.23 -10.24
C LEU A 298 3.74 -11.95 -9.82
N LYS A 299 3.71 -10.92 -10.66
CA LYS A 299 4.35 -9.62 -10.40
C LYS A 299 3.59 -8.79 -9.35
N LYS A 300 2.30 -9.01 -9.14
CA LYS A 300 1.48 -8.29 -8.17
C LYS A 300 1.61 -8.94 -6.80
N LYS A 301 2.32 -8.32 -5.89
CA LYS A 301 2.54 -8.81 -4.52
C LYS A 301 1.56 -8.17 -3.55
N ILE A 302 1.19 -8.93 -2.52
CA ILE A 302 0.30 -8.50 -1.42
C ILE A 302 0.91 -8.80 -0.04
N ASP A 303 2.16 -9.25 0.01
CA ASP A 303 2.81 -9.80 1.21
C ASP A 303 2.87 -8.76 2.36
N ALA A 304 3.17 -7.49 2.07
CA ALA A 304 3.19 -6.43 3.09
C ALA A 304 1.79 -6.16 3.67
N MET A 305 0.75 -6.23 2.84
CA MET A 305 -0.64 -6.12 3.29
C MET A 305 -1.04 -7.35 4.11
N MET A 306 -0.63 -8.55 3.71
CA MET A 306 -0.92 -9.79 4.45
C MET A 306 -0.29 -9.75 5.84
N ALA A 307 0.99 -9.39 5.95
CA ALA A 307 1.64 -9.17 7.24
C ALA A 307 0.83 -8.20 8.13
N THR A 308 0.35 -7.09 7.56
CA THR A 308 -0.49 -6.12 8.26
C THR A 308 -1.81 -6.74 8.73
N LEU A 309 -2.50 -7.49 7.89
CA LEU A 309 -3.77 -8.15 8.25
C LEU A 309 -3.60 -9.17 9.37
N TYR A 310 -2.47 -9.89 9.43
CA TYR A 310 -2.20 -10.80 10.54
C TYR A 310 -2.05 -10.05 11.87
N GLY A 311 -1.50 -8.85 11.85
CA GLY A 311 -1.47 -7.98 13.03
C GLY A 311 -2.87 -7.54 13.47
N PHE A 312 -3.76 -7.19 12.53
CA PHE A 312 -5.18 -6.93 12.86
C PHE A 312 -5.87 -8.14 13.46
N TYR A 313 -5.54 -9.35 12.98
CA TYR A 313 -6.07 -10.59 13.57
C TYR A 313 -5.67 -10.74 15.04
N ALA A 314 -4.40 -10.55 15.36
CA ALA A 314 -3.92 -10.62 16.74
C ALA A 314 -4.61 -9.57 17.63
N PHE A 315 -4.81 -8.34 17.14
CA PHE A 315 -5.59 -7.33 17.87
C PHE A 315 -7.01 -7.80 18.20
N ARG A 316 -7.72 -8.33 17.19
CA ARG A 316 -9.12 -8.77 17.36
C ARG A 316 -9.27 -9.97 18.27
N ASN A 317 -8.26 -10.83 18.30
CA ASN A 317 -8.28 -12.08 19.08
C ASN A 317 -8.06 -11.81 20.57
N HIS A 318 -7.52 -10.64 20.92
CA HIS A 318 -7.16 -10.24 22.27
C HIS A 318 -7.79 -8.90 22.68
N PRO A 319 -9.14 -8.81 22.75
CA PRO A 319 -9.82 -7.56 23.10
C PRO A 319 -9.47 -7.06 24.52
N GLU A 320 -8.98 -7.93 25.41
CA GLU A 320 -8.52 -7.57 26.74
C GLU A 320 -7.31 -6.63 26.72
N TYR A 321 -6.51 -6.64 25.65
CA TYR A 321 -5.38 -5.73 25.46
C TYR A 321 -5.77 -4.37 24.88
N GLU A 322 -7.03 -4.18 24.45
CA GLU A 322 -7.46 -2.94 23.79
C GLU A 322 -7.25 -1.70 24.68
N ASN A 323 -7.44 -1.82 25.99
CA ASN A 323 -7.20 -0.73 26.93
C ASN A 323 -5.72 -0.35 27.05
N TYR A 324 -4.81 -1.29 26.91
CA TYR A 324 -3.36 -1.04 26.94
C TYR A 324 -2.85 -0.47 25.61
N LEU A 325 -3.48 -0.85 24.50
CA LEU A 325 -3.11 -0.45 23.16
C LEU A 325 -3.68 0.93 22.76
N ASN A 326 -4.62 1.49 23.54
CA ASN A 326 -5.20 2.80 23.34
C ASN A 326 -4.57 3.91 24.21
N ASN A 327 -3.72 3.55 25.16
CA ASN A 327 -3.00 4.46 26.05
C ASN A 327 -1.60 4.77 25.53
#